data_613ce1228303cf5581c85152502977c9
#
_entry.id   613ce1228303cf5581c85152502977c9
#
_cell.length_a   1.000
_cell.length_b   1.000
_cell.length_c   1.000
_cell.angle_alpha   90.00
_cell.angle_beta   90.00
_cell.angle_gamma   90.00
#
_symmetry.space_group_name_H-M   'P 1'
#
loop_
_entity.id
_entity.type
_entity.pdbx_description
1 polymer ?
#
loop_
_entity_poly.entity_id
_entity_poly.type
_entity_poly.pdbx_seq_one_letter_code
_entity_poly.pdbx_strand_id
1 'polypeptide(L)'
;MNYKSLTALAVLLAVGGYVGYNRYLESSDVKAAQGAKGPAEQAVSVVPLKVEDVPVRLDLNGSVASLKTVEVRAQTSNLIKKIHVKEGQFVKQGELLFSLDDRADRANLERLKAQLARDQALVADYLRQYKRAQELRAQNFIAASALDTSQAQYEAQLALVKADEAALQAAQVTLDFDSIVAPQSGRLGGINVFAGSLVQPSGAALVTITQLDPIAVQFSIPEASLSNLQRALSNKGGKAPVRVTLPGTTQSLTGHLYFADSMVDAATGTLRAKAEFANPNNLLWPGQFVQTSLQLDTLKGVTTMPSAALVTNINGKFVYVLGEGNTAQQKPVKVLYTYGERMAIEGLKEDEQVILDGKQNLRPGVKVRLISAKPPVAKAEAANDKAPAKP
;
A
#
# COMPACT_ATOMS: atom_id res chain seq x y z
N MET A 1 -16.89 -106.42 -22.15
CA MET A 1 -16.69 -105.22 -21.32
C MET A 1 -16.83 -105.69 -19.87
N ASN A 2 -15.74 -105.64 -19.09
CA ASN A 2 -15.61 -106.38 -17.82
C ASN A 2 -16.41 -105.69 -16.70
N TYR A 3 -17.23 -106.49 -16.03
CA TYR A 3 -18.09 -106.11 -14.92
C TYR A 3 -17.32 -105.46 -13.73
N LYS A 4 -15.99 -105.71 -13.63
CA LYS A 4 -15.12 -105.13 -12.60
C LYS A 4 -14.78 -103.66 -12.85
N SER A 5 -14.86 -103.09 -14.03
CA SER A 5 -14.53 -101.71 -14.29
C SER A 5 -15.74 -100.78 -14.00
N LEU A 6 -17.00 -101.29 -14.06
CA LEU A 6 -18.15 -100.49 -13.74
C LEU A 6 -18.32 -100.22 -12.21
N THR A 7 -17.95 -101.26 -11.42
CA THR A 7 -18.00 -101.10 -9.94
C THR A 7 -16.90 -100.17 -9.38
N ALA A 8 -15.75 -100.12 -10.01
CA ALA A 8 -14.70 -99.20 -9.62
C ALA A 8 -15.06 -97.74 -9.90
N LEU A 9 -15.80 -97.48 -11.03
CA LEU A 9 -16.23 -96.13 -11.36
C LEU A 9 -17.37 -95.65 -10.43
N ALA A 10 -18.26 -96.48 -9.99
CA ALA A 10 -19.35 -96.19 -9.06
C ALA A 10 -18.83 -95.84 -7.65
N VAL A 11 -17.77 -96.54 -7.17
CA VAL A 11 -17.18 -96.31 -5.88
C VAL A 11 -16.41 -94.93 -5.87
N LEU A 12 -15.73 -94.60 -6.97
CA LEU A 12 -15.04 -93.34 -7.10
C LEU A 12 -16.01 -92.11 -7.13
N LEU A 13 -17.18 -92.24 -7.80
CA LEU A 13 -18.16 -91.22 -7.79
C LEU A 13 -18.88 -91.05 -6.43
N ALA A 14 -19.08 -92.17 -5.67
CA ALA A 14 -19.65 -92.09 -4.33
C ALA A 14 -18.69 -91.47 -3.31
N VAL A 15 -17.40 -91.78 -3.39
CA VAL A 15 -16.39 -91.18 -2.51
C VAL A 15 -16.10 -89.76 -2.86
N GLY A 16 -16.10 -89.40 -4.16
CA GLY A 16 -15.98 -87.95 -4.62
C GLY A 16 -17.15 -87.12 -4.18
N GLY A 17 -18.40 -87.63 -4.26
CA GLY A 17 -19.61 -87.03 -3.79
C GLY A 17 -19.66 -86.78 -2.29
N TYR A 18 -19.20 -87.78 -1.52
CA TYR A 18 -19.15 -87.70 -0.05
C TYR A 18 -18.09 -86.68 0.43
N VAL A 19 -16.92 -86.62 -0.17
CA VAL A 19 -15.89 -85.65 0.15
C VAL A 19 -16.31 -84.26 -0.29
N GLY A 20 -16.98 -84.05 -1.44
CA GLY A 20 -17.51 -82.79 -1.91
C GLY A 20 -18.62 -82.30 -0.98
N TYR A 21 -19.52 -83.20 -0.52
CA TYR A 21 -20.61 -82.85 0.40
C TYR A 21 -20.11 -82.43 1.78
N ASN A 22 -19.11 -83.14 2.33
CA ASN A 22 -18.50 -82.77 3.61
C ASN A 22 -17.75 -81.40 3.53
N ARG A 23 -17.02 -81.13 2.43
CA ARG A 23 -16.36 -79.84 2.25
C ARG A 23 -17.39 -78.69 2.03
N TYR A 24 -18.55 -78.97 1.43
CA TYR A 24 -19.63 -77.99 1.30
C TYR A 24 -20.27 -77.66 2.65
N LEU A 25 -20.39 -78.61 3.57
CA LEU A 25 -20.90 -78.40 4.92
C LEU A 25 -19.89 -77.65 5.79
N GLU A 26 -18.58 -77.95 5.69
CA GLU A 26 -17.54 -77.20 6.41
C GLU A 26 -17.39 -75.75 5.91
N SER A 27 -17.68 -75.48 4.64
CA SER A 27 -17.66 -74.14 4.11
C SER A 27 -18.87 -73.27 4.50
N SER A 28 -19.94 -73.90 4.99
CA SER A 28 -21.16 -73.20 5.43
C SER A 28 -21.06 -72.71 6.89
N ASP A 29 -20.24 -73.35 7.74
CA ASP A 29 -20.09 -72.96 9.16
C ASP A 29 -19.05 -71.85 9.37
N VAL A 30 -18.20 -71.55 8.38
CA VAL A 30 -17.22 -70.45 8.48
C VAL A 30 -17.84 -69.08 8.19
N LYS A 31 -19.08 -69.02 7.65
CA LYS A 31 -19.77 -67.75 7.37
C LYS A 31 -20.64 -67.19 8.53
N ALA A 32 -20.84 -67.96 9.59
CA ALA A 32 -21.71 -67.52 10.69
C ALA A 32 -20.97 -66.88 11.91
N ALA A 33 -19.63 -66.73 11.87
CA ALA A 33 -18.81 -66.16 12.97
C ALA A 33 -18.21 -64.77 12.63
N GLN A 34 -18.66 -64.08 11.59
CA GLN A 34 -18.46 -62.64 11.53
C GLN A 34 -19.58 -61.94 12.30
N GLY A 35 -19.38 -61.97 13.65
CA GLY A 35 -20.17 -61.19 14.56
C GLY A 35 -20.23 -59.74 14.05
N ALA A 36 -21.42 -59.16 14.01
CA ALA A 36 -21.66 -57.75 13.78
C ALA A 36 -20.80 -56.95 14.73
N LYS A 37 -19.58 -56.56 14.29
CA LYS A 37 -18.86 -55.40 14.87
C LYS A 37 -19.81 -54.24 14.65
N GLY A 38 -20.40 -53.78 15.73
CA GLY A 38 -21.14 -52.53 15.72
C GLY A 38 -20.26 -51.45 15.01
N PRO A 39 -20.81 -50.41 14.42
CA PRO A 39 -20.07 -49.42 13.68
C PRO A 39 -18.81 -49.03 14.51
N ALA A 40 -17.65 -49.35 13.97
CA ALA A 40 -16.39 -49.07 14.66
C ALA A 40 -16.33 -47.57 15.00
N GLU A 41 -16.24 -47.25 16.29
CA GLU A 41 -16.10 -45.87 16.73
C GLU A 41 -14.93 -45.23 16.01
N GLN A 42 -15.23 -44.24 15.19
CA GLN A 42 -14.22 -43.52 14.42
C GLN A 42 -13.46 -42.58 15.36
N ALA A 43 -12.16 -42.68 15.35
CA ALA A 43 -11.29 -41.82 16.12
C ALA A 43 -11.23 -40.42 15.50
N VAL A 44 -11.54 -39.39 16.26
CA VAL A 44 -11.62 -37.97 15.79
C VAL A 44 -10.91 -37.03 16.75
N SER A 45 -10.32 -35.95 16.20
CA SER A 45 -9.88 -34.81 16.97
C SER A 45 -10.91 -33.69 16.88
N VAL A 46 -11.15 -33.01 17.99
CA VAL A 46 -12.09 -31.88 18.06
C VAL A 46 -11.38 -30.60 18.47
N VAL A 47 -11.86 -29.49 17.97
CA VAL A 47 -11.35 -28.15 18.28
C VAL A 47 -12.53 -27.26 18.69
N PRO A 48 -12.41 -26.51 19.80
CA PRO A 48 -13.44 -25.56 20.21
C PRO A 48 -13.49 -24.39 19.21
N LEU A 49 -14.67 -23.87 19.01
CA LEU A 49 -14.88 -22.63 18.30
C LEU A 49 -14.34 -21.43 19.10
N LYS A 50 -13.96 -20.37 18.42
CA LYS A 50 -13.58 -19.10 19.05
C LYS A 50 -14.42 -17.99 18.49
N VAL A 51 -14.91 -17.11 19.34
CA VAL A 51 -15.55 -15.87 18.91
C VAL A 51 -14.52 -14.75 19.00
N GLU A 52 -14.28 -14.12 17.88
CA GLU A 52 -13.27 -13.05 17.77
C GLU A 52 -13.63 -12.05 16.69
N ASP A 53 -13.03 -10.86 16.76
CA ASP A 53 -13.14 -9.84 15.74
C ASP A 53 -12.16 -10.15 14.62
N VAL A 54 -12.68 -10.40 13.41
CA VAL A 54 -11.87 -10.79 12.25
C VAL A 54 -11.74 -9.62 11.29
N PRO A 55 -10.54 -9.05 11.11
CA PRO A 55 -10.32 -8.00 10.12
C PRO A 55 -10.36 -8.60 8.71
N VAL A 56 -11.27 -8.10 7.90
CA VAL A 56 -11.34 -8.43 6.46
C VAL A 56 -10.28 -7.64 5.73
N ARG A 57 -9.29 -8.32 5.18
CA ARG A 57 -8.14 -7.73 4.50
C ARG A 57 -8.12 -8.12 3.03
N LEU A 58 -7.61 -7.19 2.24
CA LEU A 58 -7.31 -7.43 0.83
C LEU A 58 -5.79 -7.32 0.67
N ASP A 59 -5.15 -8.44 0.36
CA ASP A 59 -3.70 -8.49 0.15
C ASP A 59 -3.39 -8.23 -1.33
N LEU A 60 -2.52 -7.24 -1.57
CA LEU A 60 -2.21 -6.69 -2.88
C LEU A 60 -0.70 -6.47 -3.00
N ASN A 61 -0.20 -6.47 -4.21
CA ASN A 61 1.15 -6.00 -4.49
C ASN A 61 1.12 -4.49 -4.72
N GLY A 62 2.04 -3.78 -4.09
CA GLY A 62 2.21 -2.36 -4.23
C GLY A 62 3.62 -1.96 -4.62
N SER A 63 3.79 -0.75 -5.08
CA SER A 63 5.07 -0.11 -5.30
C SER A 63 5.17 1.17 -4.49
N VAL A 64 6.32 1.37 -3.89
CA VAL A 64 6.62 2.59 -3.15
C VAL A 64 6.82 3.73 -4.12
N ALA A 65 6.19 4.87 -3.86
CA ALA A 65 6.32 6.09 -4.64
C ALA A 65 6.56 7.28 -3.70
N SER A 66 7.25 8.29 -4.15
CA SER A 66 7.30 9.54 -3.40
C SER A 66 5.96 10.28 -3.48
N LEU A 67 5.58 10.99 -2.42
CA LEU A 67 4.41 11.88 -2.46
C LEU A 67 4.64 13.06 -3.38
N LYS A 68 5.86 13.63 -3.34
CA LYS A 68 6.26 14.77 -4.15
C LYS A 68 7.67 14.58 -4.68
N THR A 69 7.83 14.77 -5.96
CA THR A 69 9.13 14.82 -6.63
C THR A 69 9.15 16.09 -7.46
N VAL A 70 10.18 16.92 -7.27
CA VAL A 70 10.34 18.20 -7.96
C VAL A 70 11.66 18.20 -8.69
N GLU A 71 11.62 18.49 -9.97
CA GLU A 71 12.81 18.78 -10.79
C GLU A 71 13.16 20.25 -10.64
N VAL A 72 14.35 20.53 -10.13
CA VAL A 72 14.88 21.88 -10.01
C VAL A 72 15.57 22.25 -11.32
N ARG A 73 15.12 23.34 -11.92
CA ARG A 73 15.65 23.89 -13.20
C ARG A 73 16.07 25.32 -12.98
N ALA A 74 17.01 25.81 -13.82
CA ALA A 74 17.35 27.22 -13.85
C ALA A 74 16.16 28.04 -14.38
N GLN A 75 15.97 29.26 -13.88
CA GLN A 75 14.96 30.21 -14.34
C GLN A 75 15.55 31.28 -15.25
N THR A 76 16.87 31.39 -15.27
CA THR A 76 17.64 32.33 -16.12
C THR A 76 18.75 31.57 -16.85
N SER A 77 19.27 32.15 -17.93
CA SER A 77 20.43 31.63 -18.67
C SER A 77 21.69 32.23 -18.10
N ASN A 78 22.48 31.41 -17.38
CA ASN A 78 23.71 31.86 -16.76
C ASN A 78 24.69 30.69 -16.49
N LEU A 79 25.93 31.00 -16.10
CA LEU A 79 26.92 30.01 -15.73
C LEU A 79 26.78 29.61 -14.24
N ILE A 80 26.93 28.32 -13.94
CA ILE A 80 27.03 27.87 -12.55
C ILE A 80 28.33 28.33 -11.95
N LYS A 81 28.28 29.21 -10.95
CA LYS A 81 29.41 29.70 -10.18
C LYS A 81 29.83 28.70 -9.10
N LYS A 82 28.87 28.15 -8.38
CA LYS A 82 29.15 27.23 -7.27
C LYS A 82 27.97 26.27 -7.02
N ILE A 83 28.30 25.04 -6.65
CA ILE A 83 27.38 24.02 -6.16
C ILE A 83 27.55 23.92 -4.65
N HIS A 84 26.47 24.09 -3.87
CA HIS A 84 26.53 24.14 -2.41
C HIS A 84 26.16 22.81 -1.75
N VAL A 85 25.66 21.86 -2.51
CA VAL A 85 25.11 20.58 -2.03
C VAL A 85 25.80 19.39 -2.68
N LYS A 86 25.60 18.20 -2.11
CA LYS A 86 26.13 16.94 -2.63
C LYS A 86 24.98 16.03 -3.05
N GLU A 87 25.27 15.15 -4.01
CA GLU A 87 24.32 14.11 -4.40
C GLU A 87 23.88 13.23 -3.21
N GLY A 88 22.61 12.90 -3.15
CA GLY A 88 22.05 12.11 -2.07
C GLY A 88 21.90 12.83 -0.73
N GLN A 89 22.32 14.11 -0.62
CA GLN A 89 22.15 14.93 0.57
C GLN A 89 20.68 15.21 0.86
N PHE A 90 20.29 15.29 2.13
CA PHE A 90 18.98 15.79 2.52
C PHE A 90 19.02 17.30 2.64
N VAL A 91 18.07 17.99 2.02
CA VAL A 91 17.95 19.46 2.04
C VAL A 91 16.61 19.91 2.59
N LYS A 92 16.60 21.09 3.19
CA LYS A 92 15.38 21.75 3.67
C LYS A 92 14.85 22.72 2.62
N GLN A 93 13.55 22.97 2.65
CA GLN A 93 12.96 24.03 1.83
C GLN A 93 13.67 25.38 2.08
N GLY A 94 14.00 26.08 0.98
CA GLY A 94 14.72 27.35 1.02
C GLY A 94 16.25 27.22 1.10
N GLU A 95 16.80 26.01 1.25
CA GLU A 95 18.26 25.79 1.28
C GLU A 95 18.88 26.08 -0.09
N LEU A 96 20.03 26.80 -0.10
CA LEU A 96 20.72 27.17 -1.32
C LEU A 96 21.40 25.95 -1.96
N LEU A 97 21.05 25.66 -3.21
CA LEU A 97 21.57 24.52 -3.97
C LEU A 97 22.69 24.94 -4.92
N PHE A 98 22.42 25.94 -5.75
CA PHE A 98 23.34 26.44 -6.78
C PHE A 98 23.38 27.96 -6.74
N SER A 99 24.56 28.52 -6.99
CA SER A 99 24.72 29.96 -7.27
C SER A 99 25.18 30.11 -8.70
N LEU A 100 24.53 30.95 -9.45
CA LEU A 100 24.92 31.35 -10.79
C LEU A 100 25.85 32.56 -10.75
N ASP A 101 26.37 33.01 -11.89
CA ASP A 101 27.24 34.17 -11.99
C ASP A 101 26.44 35.46 -11.99
N ASP A 102 26.21 35.99 -10.82
CA ASP A 102 25.34 37.14 -10.51
C ASP A 102 25.94 38.52 -10.84
N ARG A 103 27.16 38.58 -11.39
CA ARG A 103 27.90 39.86 -11.56
C ARG A 103 27.19 40.86 -12.47
N ALA A 104 26.64 40.38 -13.58
CA ALA A 104 25.94 41.24 -14.53
C ALA A 104 24.60 41.77 -13.98
N ASP A 105 23.83 40.88 -13.34
CA ASP A 105 22.52 41.24 -12.79
C ASP A 105 22.64 42.13 -11.55
N ARG A 106 23.66 41.91 -10.73
CA ARG A 106 24.02 42.79 -9.61
C ARG A 106 24.43 44.19 -10.12
N ALA A 107 25.25 44.28 -11.14
CA ALA A 107 25.65 45.57 -11.73
C ALA A 107 24.43 46.32 -12.33
N ASN A 108 23.52 45.59 -12.99
CA ASN A 108 22.28 46.17 -13.52
C ASN A 108 21.37 46.67 -12.38
N LEU A 109 21.23 45.93 -11.30
CA LEU A 109 20.45 46.34 -10.12
C LEU A 109 21.00 47.64 -9.52
N GLU A 110 22.33 47.74 -9.35
CA GLU A 110 22.97 48.97 -8.81
C GLU A 110 22.77 50.15 -9.76
N ARG A 111 22.84 49.97 -11.07
CA ARG A 111 22.51 50.97 -12.06
C ARG A 111 21.09 51.53 -11.91
N LEU A 112 20.08 50.63 -11.77
CA LEU A 112 18.69 50.99 -11.57
C LEU A 112 18.43 51.70 -10.24
N LYS A 113 19.13 51.26 -9.17
CA LYS A 113 19.07 51.98 -7.87
C LYS A 113 19.57 53.43 -8.00
N ALA A 114 20.69 53.61 -8.71
CA ALA A 114 21.22 54.94 -8.92
C ALA A 114 20.27 55.80 -9.78
N GLN A 115 19.61 55.23 -10.78
CA GLN A 115 18.59 55.90 -11.59
C GLN A 115 17.39 56.33 -10.72
N LEU A 116 16.83 55.44 -9.94
CA LEU A 116 15.74 55.72 -9.02
C LEU A 116 16.09 56.86 -8.03
N ALA A 117 17.28 56.79 -7.45
CA ALA A 117 17.76 57.86 -6.54
C ALA A 117 17.84 59.22 -7.21
N ARG A 118 18.33 59.30 -8.47
CA ARG A 118 18.34 60.53 -9.28
C ARG A 118 16.94 61.06 -9.47
N ASP A 119 15.98 60.22 -9.87
CA ASP A 119 14.64 60.64 -10.22
C ASP A 119 13.79 60.98 -9.00
N GLN A 120 14.07 60.36 -7.85
CA GLN A 120 13.54 60.77 -6.55
C GLN A 120 14.02 62.17 -6.15
N ALA A 121 15.29 62.52 -6.41
CA ALA A 121 15.81 63.82 -6.15
C ALA A 121 15.13 64.89 -7.06
N LEU A 122 14.85 64.55 -8.32
CA LEU A 122 14.10 65.43 -9.23
C LEU A 122 12.63 65.61 -8.78
N VAL A 123 11.95 64.57 -8.30
CA VAL A 123 10.60 64.70 -7.71
C VAL A 123 10.63 65.72 -6.56
N ALA A 124 11.63 65.64 -5.69
CA ALA A 124 11.77 66.59 -4.57
C ALA A 124 11.94 68.04 -5.09
N ASP A 125 12.65 68.23 -6.20
CA ASP A 125 12.81 69.55 -6.81
C ASP A 125 11.53 70.07 -7.46
N TYR A 126 10.85 69.28 -8.30
CA TYR A 126 9.58 69.63 -8.88
C TYR A 126 8.48 69.87 -7.84
N LEU A 127 8.47 69.12 -6.75
CA LEU A 127 7.56 69.38 -5.62
C LEU A 127 7.79 70.78 -5.01
N ARG A 128 9.07 71.18 -4.82
CA ARG A 128 9.40 72.53 -4.32
C ARG A 128 8.94 73.61 -5.32
N GLN A 129 9.13 73.38 -6.62
CA GLN A 129 8.66 74.29 -7.68
C GLN A 129 7.16 74.40 -7.68
N TYR A 130 6.43 73.29 -7.63
CA TYR A 130 4.96 73.26 -7.58
C TYR A 130 4.43 73.99 -6.32
N LYS A 131 5.02 73.75 -5.14
CA LYS A 131 4.62 74.46 -3.90
C LYS A 131 4.83 75.97 -4.02
N ARG A 132 5.98 76.41 -4.54
CA ARG A 132 6.23 77.83 -4.78
C ARG A 132 5.22 78.42 -5.78
N ALA A 133 4.91 77.74 -6.85
CA ALA A 133 3.88 78.20 -7.82
C ALA A 133 2.49 78.26 -7.17
N GLN A 134 2.16 77.33 -6.26
CA GLN A 134 0.91 77.34 -5.51
C GLN A 134 0.79 78.54 -4.59
N GLU A 135 1.88 78.93 -3.87
CA GLU A 135 1.98 80.08 -3.00
C GLU A 135 1.82 81.44 -3.82
N LEU A 136 2.54 81.55 -4.95
CA LEU A 136 2.50 82.73 -5.81
C LEU A 136 1.13 82.87 -6.47
N ARG A 137 0.46 81.80 -6.80
CA ARG A 137 -0.91 81.82 -7.36
C ARG A 137 -1.92 82.25 -6.31
N ALA A 138 -1.82 81.85 -5.09
CA ALA A 138 -2.63 82.24 -3.97
C ALA A 138 -2.58 83.78 -3.77
N GLN A 139 -1.44 84.40 -4.09
CA GLN A 139 -1.19 85.83 -4.02
C GLN A 139 -1.49 86.55 -5.35
N ASN A 140 -2.02 85.85 -6.39
CA ASN A 140 -2.32 86.34 -7.74
C ASN A 140 -1.10 86.87 -8.53
N PHE A 141 0.13 86.43 -8.21
CA PHE A 141 1.36 86.85 -8.92
C PHE A 141 1.63 86.05 -10.20
N ILE A 142 1.00 84.90 -10.41
CA ILE A 142 1.14 84.13 -11.62
C ILE A 142 -0.20 83.72 -12.22
N ALA A 143 -0.21 83.35 -13.53
CA ALA A 143 -1.39 82.85 -14.24
C ALA A 143 -1.73 81.38 -13.75
N ALA A 144 -2.96 80.94 -13.87
CA ALA A 144 -3.43 79.64 -13.55
C ALA A 144 -2.68 78.57 -14.38
N SER A 145 -2.45 78.84 -15.65
CA SER A 145 -1.69 77.96 -16.56
C SER A 145 -0.25 77.65 -16.10
N ALA A 146 0.40 78.61 -15.39
CA ALA A 146 1.75 78.36 -14.84
C ALA A 146 1.74 77.38 -13.64
N LEU A 147 0.70 77.45 -12.81
CA LEU A 147 0.47 76.48 -11.73
C LEU A 147 0.18 75.09 -12.33
N ASP A 148 -0.76 75.00 -13.30
CA ASP A 148 -1.10 73.72 -13.95
C ASP A 148 0.11 73.06 -14.60
N THR A 149 0.97 73.89 -15.25
CA THR A 149 2.24 73.36 -15.82
C THR A 149 3.16 72.76 -14.75
N SER A 150 3.34 73.48 -13.62
CA SER A 150 4.19 73.02 -12.53
C SER A 150 3.63 71.74 -11.86
N GLN A 151 2.32 71.64 -11.75
CA GLN A 151 1.62 70.45 -11.26
C GLN A 151 1.84 69.27 -12.22
N ALA A 152 1.61 69.47 -13.52
CA ALA A 152 1.78 68.42 -14.52
C ALA A 152 3.24 67.91 -14.57
N GLN A 153 4.24 68.78 -14.42
CA GLN A 153 5.64 68.42 -14.35
C GLN A 153 5.95 67.54 -13.10
N TYR A 154 5.42 67.93 -11.93
CA TYR A 154 5.58 67.15 -10.71
C TYR A 154 4.93 65.79 -10.84
N GLU A 155 3.69 65.74 -11.35
CA GLU A 155 2.96 64.46 -11.55
C GLU A 155 3.65 63.56 -12.56
N ALA A 156 4.18 64.09 -13.67
CA ALA A 156 4.96 63.35 -14.63
C ALA A 156 6.22 62.75 -14.02
N GLN A 157 6.95 63.52 -13.21
CA GLN A 157 8.17 63.02 -12.54
C GLN A 157 7.83 61.99 -11.47
N LEU A 158 6.70 62.16 -10.77
CA LEU A 158 6.24 61.11 -9.81
C LEU A 158 5.89 59.80 -10.52
N ALA A 159 5.28 59.89 -11.70
CA ALA A 159 5.00 58.71 -12.52
C ALA A 159 6.28 58.03 -12.99
N LEU A 160 7.35 58.80 -13.32
CA LEU A 160 8.64 58.23 -13.68
C LEU A 160 9.31 57.47 -12.53
N VAL A 161 9.26 58.00 -11.30
CA VAL A 161 9.78 57.29 -10.12
C VAL A 161 9.04 55.97 -9.93
N LYS A 162 7.74 55.91 -10.10
CA LYS A 162 6.99 54.63 -10.03
C LYS A 162 7.42 53.63 -11.11
N ALA A 163 7.74 54.12 -12.32
CA ALA A 163 8.26 53.26 -13.38
C ALA A 163 9.66 52.69 -13.02
N ASP A 164 10.54 53.54 -12.45
CA ASP A 164 11.86 53.11 -11.98
C ASP A 164 11.78 52.09 -10.82
N GLU A 165 10.86 52.32 -9.89
CA GLU A 165 10.61 51.34 -8.80
C GLU A 165 10.19 49.96 -9.36
N ALA A 166 9.30 49.97 -10.36
CA ALA A 166 8.90 48.72 -11.02
C ALA A 166 10.07 48.05 -11.77
N ALA A 167 10.91 48.86 -12.46
CA ALA A 167 12.11 48.34 -13.14
C ALA A 167 13.13 47.76 -12.14
N LEU A 168 13.34 48.42 -11.02
CA LEU A 168 14.19 47.96 -9.94
C LEU A 168 13.70 46.62 -9.36
N GLN A 169 12.41 46.50 -9.12
CA GLN A 169 11.79 45.29 -8.63
C GLN A 169 11.97 44.12 -9.64
N ALA A 170 11.81 44.36 -10.92
CA ALA A 170 12.03 43.37 -11.97
C ALA A 170 13.51 42.87 -12.00
N ALA A 171 14.45 43.82 -11.86
CA ALA A 171 15.87 43.45 -11.79
C ALA A 171 16.22 42.66 -10.50
N GLN A 172 15.59 42.96 -9.38
CA GLN A 172 15.73 42.21 -8.15
C GLN A 172 15.27 40.76 -8.32
N VAL A 173 14.11 40.53 -8.92
CA VAL A 173 13.58 39.19 -9.23
C VAL A 173 14.54 38.43 -10.15
N THR A 174 15.14 39.08 -11.14
CA THR A 174 16.11 38.46 -12.03
C THR A 174 17.37 38.01 -11.26
N LEU A 175 17.89 38.86 -10.35
CA LEU A 175 19.01 38.54 -9.51
C LEU A 175 18.69 37.40 -8.51
N ASP A 176 17.47 37.33 -8.02
CA ASP A 176 17.03 36.25 -7.12
C ASP A 176 17.05 34.89 -7.84
N PHE A 177 16.81 34.86 -9.15
CA PHE A 177 16.90 33.63 -9.96
C PHE A 177 18.33 33.09 -10.09
N ASP A 178 19.37 33.90 -9.82
CA ASP A 178 20.76 33.44 -9.77
C ASP A 178 21.07 32.61 -8.52
N SER A 179 20.19 32.66 -7.53
CA SER A 179 20.25 31.85 -6.31
C SER A 179 19.22 30.75 -6.35
N ILE A 180 19.61 29.56 -6.79
CA ILE A 180 18.70 28.43 -6.93
C ILE A 180 18.56 27.73 -5.60
N VAL A 181 17.37 27.82 -4.99
CA VAL A 181 17.03 27.23 -3.69
C VAL A 181 16.10 26.03 -3.82
N ALA A 182 16.07 25.19 -2.80
CA ALA A 182 15.20 24.03 -2.72
C ALA A 182 13.73 24.45 -2.58
N PRO A 183 12.82 24.11 -3.50
CA PRO A 183 11.40 24.45 -3.43
C PRO A 183 10.66 23.64 -2.35
N GLN A 184 11.22 22.53 -1.93
CA GLN A 184 10.69 21.63 -0.89
C GLN A 184 11.81 20.91 -0.15
N SER A 185 11.53 20.40 1.06
CA SER A 185 12.46 19.52 1.76
C SER A 185 12.43 18.11 1.14
N GLY A 186 13.59 17.46 1.08
CA GLY A 186 13.70 16.12 0.53
C GLY A 186 15.15 15.70 0.30
N ARG A 187 15.33 14.54 -0.31
CA ARG A 187 16.64 14.02 -0.68
C ARG A 187 16.95 14.37 -2.12
N LEU A 188 18.17 14.84 -2.35
CA LEU A 188 18.67 15.14 -3.69
C LEU A 188 18.99 13.86 -4.46
N GLY A 189 18.62 13.85 -5.73
CA GLY A 189 19.10 12.87 -6.70
C GLY A 189 20.51 13.15 -7.21
N GLY A 190 20.85 12.63 -8.37
CA GLY A 190 22.09 12.95 -9.08
C GLY A 190 22.11 14.41 -9.53
N ILE A 191 23.28 15.04 -9.49
CA ILE A 191 23.52 16.40 -9.97
C ILE A 191 24.08 16.31 -11.39
N ASN A 192 23.34 16.80 -12.37
CA ASN A 192 23.67 16.65 -13.80
C ASN A 192 24.53 17.78 -14.38
N VAL A 193 25.08 18.65 -13.51
CA VAL A 193 25.80 19.86 -13.90
C VAL A 193 27.03 20.09 -13.04
N PHE A 194 28.00 20.85 -13.56
CA PHE A 194 29.24 21.18 -12.88
C PHE A 194 29.42 22.70 -12.78
N ALA A 195 30.29 23.16 -11.89
CA ALA A 195 30.69 24.54 -11.86
C ALA A 195 31.32 24.93 -13.21
N GLY A 196 30.88 26.06 -13.79
CA GLY A 196 31.23 26.50 -15.13
C GLY A 196 30.28 26.02 -16.24
N SER A 197 29.32 25.15 -15.94
CA SER A 197 28.29 24.78 -16.92
C SER A 197 27.33 25.92 -17.20
N LEU A 198 26.97 26.13 -18.44
CA LEU A 198 25.86 27.03 -18.85
C LEU A 198 24.53 26.33 -18.61
N VAL A 199 23.64 26.99 -17.87
CA VAL A 199 22.28 26.54 -17.63
C VAL A 199 21.27 27.46 -18.28
N GLN A 200 20.09 26.94 -18.63
CA GLN A 200 19.03 27.66 -19.31
C GLN A 200 17.65 27.18 -18.81
N PRO A 201 16.59 28.02 -18.86
CA PRO A 201 15.24 27.65 -18.42
C PRO A 201 14.67 26.42 -19.14
N SER A 202 14.96 26.26 -20.43
CA SER A 202 14.53 25.12 -21.25
C SER A 202 15.46 23.90 -21.16
N GLY A 203 16.54 24.00 -20.36
CA GLY A 203 17.55 22.95 -20.22
C GLY A 203 17.07 21.75 -19.38
N ALA A 204 17.95 20.76 -19.24
CA ALA A 204 17.71 19.63 -18.35
C ALA A 204 17.60 20.07 -16.88
N ALA A 205 16.92 19.26 -16.07
CA ALA A 205 16.88 19.47 -14.64
C ALA A 205 18.29 19.41 -14.03
N LEU A 206 18.62 20.35 -13.16
CA LEU A 206 19.91 20.43 -12.48
C LEU A 206 20.03 19.31 -11.44
N VAL A 207 18.95 19.08 -10.71
CA VAL A 207 18.81 18.06 -9.69
C VAL A 207 17.33 17.77 -9.43
N THR A 208 17.02 16.57 -8.99
CA THR A 208 15.67 16.18 -8.56
C THR A 208 15.63 16.11 -7.04
N ILE A 209 14.58 16.68 -6.42
CA ILE A 209 14.32 16.58 -4.98
C ILE A 209 13.15 15.65 -4.76
N THR A 210 13.38 14.57 -4.03
CA THR A 210 12.38 13.54 -3.73
C THR A 210 12.04 13.58 -2.24
N GLN A 211 10.76 13.74 -1.93
CA GLN A 211 10.26 13.63 -0.56
C GLN A 211 10.23 12.15 -0.16
N LEU A 212 10.91 11.79 0.93
CA LEU A 212 10.98 10.42 1.45
C LEU A 212 10.13 10.20 2.70
N ASP A 213 9.76 11.25 3.42
CA ASP A 213 8.92 11.20 4.62
C ASP A 213 7.96 12.41 4.62
N PRO A 214 6.63 12.15 4.69
CA PRO A 214 5.98 10.86 4.50
C PRO A 214 6.14 10.31 3.07
N ILE A 215 5.93 9.00 2.91
CA ILE A 215 6.06 8.29 1.62
C ILE A 215 4.74 7.63 1.25
N ALA A 216 4.52 7.41 -0.04
CA ALA A 216 3.32 6.75 -0.56
C ALA A 216 3.61 5.32 -0.98
N VAL A 217 2.61 4.45 -0.87
CA VAL A 217 2.59 3.16 -1.55
C VAL A 217 1.39 3.15 -2.49
N GLN A 218 1.65 2.89 -3.74
CA GLN A 218 0.64 2.78 -4.80
C GLN A 218 0.32 1.31 -5.05
N PHE A 219 -0.96 0.98 -5.13
CA PHE A 219 -1.45 -0.38 -5.40
C PHE A 219 -2.77 -0.33 -6.16
N SER A 220 -3.15 -1.47 -6.75
CA SER A 220 -4.37 -1.58 -7.56
C SER A 220 -5.39 -2.46 -6.86
N ILE A 221 -6.62 -1.97 -6.69
CA ILE A 221 -7.73 -2.65 -6.04
C ILE A 221 -8.66 -3.23 -7.13
N PRO A 222 -8.97 -4.53 -7.12
CA PRO A 222 -9.90 -5.13 -8.06
C PRO A 222 -11.30 -4.51 -7.95
N GLU A 223 -11.99 -4.33 -9.08
CA GLU A 223 -13.35 -3.78 -9.15
C GLU A 223 -14.34 -4.56 -8.26
N ALA A 224 -14.21 -5.86 -8.17
CA ALA A 224 -15.04 -6.70 -7.30
C ALA A 224 -15.01 -6.29 -5.81
N SER A 225 -13.99 -5.57 -5.38
CA SER A 225 -13.81 -5.09 -3.99
C SER A 225 -14.31 -3.66 -3.76
N LEU A 226 -14.80 -2.95 -4.78
CA LEU A 226 -15.18 -1.54 -4.69
C LEU A 226 -16.32 -1.28 -3.70
N SER A 227 -17.35 -2.13 -3.67
CA SER A 227 -18.46 -1.98 -2.71
C SER A 227 -17.99 -2.10 -1.27
N ASN A 228 -17.02 -2.96 -0.99
CA ASN A 228 -16.41 -3.12 0.33
C ASN A 228 -15.52 -1.92 0.66
N LEU A 229 -14.77 -1.41 -0.31
CA LEU A 229 -13.94 -0.21 -0.17
C LEU A 229 -14.80 1.03 0.16
N GLN A 230 -15.89 1.26 -0.57
CA GLN A 230 -16.80 2.38 -0.32
C GLN A 230 -17.38 2.33 1.10
N ARG A 231 -17.80 1.15 1.56
CA ARG A 231 -18.26 0.97 2.95
C ARG A 231 -17.16 1.24 3.97
N ALA A 232 -15.94 0.76 3.71
CA ALA A 232 -14.80 1.01 4.59
C ALA A 232 -14.47 2.50 4.72
N LEU A 233 -14.50 3.24 3.62
CA LEU A 233 -14.26 4.68 3.59
C LEU A 233 -15.36 5.46 4.32
N SER A 234 -16.62 5.09 4.11
CA SER A 234 -17.76 5.72 4.79
C SER A 234 -17.71 5.53 6.31
N ASN A 235 -17.41 4.31 6.76
CA ASN A 235 -17.41 3.96 8.19
C ASN A 235 -16.20 4.52 8.95
N LYS A 236 -15.08 4.80 8.31
CA LYS A 236 -13.80 5.19 8.94
C LYS A 236 -13.40 6.65 8.65
N GLY A 237 -14.34 7.50 8.28
CA GLY A 237 -14.06 8.91 7.98
C GLY A 237 -13.07 9.10 6.83
N GLY A 238 -13.10 8.22 5.83
CA GLY A 238 -12.24 8.28 4.65
C GLY A 238 -10.84 7.67 4.82
N LYS A 239 -10.49 7.12 5.99
CA LYS A 239 -9.15 6.59 6.29
C LYS A 239 -9.19 5.09 6.57
N ALA A 240 -9.03 4.25 5.54
CA ALA A 240 -8.87 2.81 5.72
C ALA A 240 -7.42 2.47 6.09
N PRO A 241 -7.17 1.65 7.14
CA PRO A 241 -5.82 1.24 7.51
C PRO A 241 -5.19 0.36 6.43
N VAL A 242 -3.93 0.65 6.14
CA VAL A 242 -3.13 -0.12 5.19
C VAL A 242 -1.86 -0.57 5.89
N ARG A 243 -1.53 -1.84 5.79
CA ARG A 243 -0.28 -2.40 6.29
C ARG A 243 0.60 -2.75 5.11
N VAL A 244 1.89 -2.44 5.22
CA VAL A 244 2.91 -2.80 4.25
C VAL A 244 3.94 -3.69 4.92
N THR A 245 4.28 -4.80 4.29
CA THR A 245 5.34 -5.71 4.73
C THR A 245 6.54 -5.52 3.81
N LEU A 246 7.72 -5.31 4.41
CA LEU A 246 8.95 -5.15 3.65
C LEU A 246 9.44 -6.50 3.13
N PRO A 247 9.96 -6.56 1.89
CA PRO A 247 10.51 -7.80 1.33
C PRO A 247 11.66 -8.36 2.18
N GLY A 248 11.64 -9.68 2.41
CA GLY A 248 12.69 -10.38 3.15
C GLY A 248 12.71 -10.15 4.66
N THR A 249 11.72 -9.45 5.23
CA THR A 249 11.59 -9.22 6.66
C THR A 249 10.17 -9.45 7.16
N THR A 250 10.01 -9.66 8.47
CA THR A 250 8.69 -9.69 9.13
C THR A 250 8.23 -8.30 9.58
N GLN A 251 9.03 -7.25 9.31
CA GLN A 251 8.68 -5.88 9.68
C GLN A 251 7.53 -5.37 8.83
N SER A 252 6.55 -4.80 9.49
CA SER A 252 5.40 -4.18 8.84
C SER A 252 5.24 -2.74 9.32
N LEU A 253 4.94 -1.85 8.37
CA LEU A 253 4.56 -0.48 8.64
C LEU A 253 3.05 -0.34 8.47
N THR A 254 2.45 0.51 9.29
CA THR A 254 1.02 0.83 9.20
C THR A 254 0.86 2.27 8.74
N GLY A 255 0.05 2.46 7.71
CA GLY A 255 -0.34 3.73 7.17
C GLY A 255 -1.85 3.76 6.94
N HIS A 256 -2.30 4.70 6.14
CA HIS A 256 -3.72 4.83 5.80
C HIS A 256 -3.91 5.19 4.33
N LEU A 257 -5.00 4.70 3.77
CA LEU A 257 -5.44 5.08 2.43
C LEU A 257 -5.78 6.58 2.44
N TYR A 258 -5.19 7.35 1.53
CA TYR A 258 -5.49 8.77 1.38
C TYR A 258 -6.06 9.13 0.01
N PHE A 259 -5.86 8.25 -0.97
CA PHE A 259 -6.35 8.45 -2.33
C PHE A 259 -6.84 7.14 -2.93
N ALA A 260 -8.00 7.18 -3.52
CA ALA A 260 -8.53 6.17 -4.42
C ALA A 260 -9.01 6.89 -5.68
N ASP A 261 -8.66 6.40 -6.85
CA ASP A 261 -9.03 7.02 -8.12
C ASP A 261 -10.56 7.02 -8.28
N SER A 262 -11.08 7.93 -9.07
CA SER A 262 -12.51 8.00 -9.40
C SER A 262 -12.89 7.11 -10.58
N MET A 263 -11.91 6.53 -11.30
CA MET A 263 -12.10 5.75 -12.50
C MET A 263 -11.41 4.40 -12.40
N VAL A 264 -12.13 3.35 -12.78
CA VAL A 264 -11.59 2.00 -12.94
C VAL A 264 -10.88 1.92 -14.29
N ASP A 265 -9.68 1.39 -14.30
CA ASP A 265 -8.96 1.09 -15.52
C ASP A 265 -9.62 -0.11 -16.21
N ALA A 266 -10.28 0.14 -17.36
CA ALA A 266 -11.03 -0.87 -18.08
C ALA A 266 -10.17 -2.01 -18.67
N ALA A 267 -8.86 -1.77 -18.87
CA ALA A 267 -7.96 -2.79 -19.40
C ALA A 267 -7.57 -3.83 -18.35
N THR A 268 -7.50 -3.41 -17.08
CA THR A 268 -7.06 -4.25 -15.96
C THR A 268 -8.18 -4.60 -14.99
N GLY A 269 -9.35 -3.94 -15.06
CA GLY A 269 -10.44 -4.09 -14.10
C GLY A 269 -10.06 -3.69 -12.69
N THR A 270 -9.17 -2.70 -12.55
CA THR A 270 -8.66 -2.27 -11.24
C THR A 270 -8.76 -0.77 -11.03
N LEU A 271 -8.87 -0.37 -9.76
CA LEU A 271 -8.85 1.00 -9.30
C LEU A 271 -7.47 1.31 -8.69
N ARG A 272 -6.83 2.37 -9.13
CA ARG A 272 -5.58 2.84 -8.49
C ARG A 272 -5.85 3.46 -7.13
N ALA A 273 -5.02 3.10 -6.17
CA ALA A 273 -5.10 3.61 -4.82
C ALA A 273 -3.69 3.95 -4.28
N LYS A 274 -3.63 4.90 -3.35
CA LYS A 274 -2.39 5.29 -2.67
C LYS A 274 -2.63 5.37 -1.18
N ALA A 275 -1.70 4.81 -0.42
CA ALA A 275 -1.66 4.91 1.03
C ALA A 275 -0.41 5.66 1.46
N GLU A 276 -0.53 6.46 2.51
CA GLU A 276 0.53 7.27 3.09
C GLU A 276 1.11 6.58 4.32
N PHE A 277 2.44 6.61 4.44
CA PHE A 277 3.19 6.01 5.53
C PHE A 277 4.23 6.99 6.06
N ALA A 278 4.38 7.06 7.38
CA ALA A 278 5.52 7.70 7.99
C ALA A 278 6.79 6.85 7.72
N ASN A 279 7.86 7.51 7.30
CA ASN A 279 9.11 6.85 6.90
C ASN A 279 10.37 7.53 7.49
N PRO A 280 10.40 7.81 8.81
CA PRO A 280 11.48 8.60 9.42
C PRO A 280 12.85 7.93 9.30
N ASN A 281 12.88 6.60 9.23
CA ASN A 281 14.12 5.81 9.12
C ASN A 281 14.47 5.46 7.66
N ASN A 282 13.75 6.00 6.67
CA ASN A 282 13.94 5.73 5.25
C ASN A 282 13.94 4.22 4.91
N LEU A 283 13.08 3.44 5.56
CA LEU A 283 12.96 1.99 5.33
C LEU A 283 12.30 1.68 3.97
N LEU A 284 11.39 2.55 3.53
CA LEU A 284 10.76 2.47 2.24
C LEU A 284 11.47 3.38 1.24
N TRP A 285 11.79 2.83 0.07
CA TRP A 285 12.46 3.56 -1.01
C TRP A 285 11.56 3.63 -2.24
N PRO A 286 11.45 4.79 -2.90
CA PRO A 286 10.72 4.90 -4.17
C PRO A 286 11.20 3.88 -5.20
N GLY A 287 10.26 3.23 -5.89
CA GLY A 287 10.51 2.14 -6.83
C GLY A 287 10.56 0.74 -6.22
N GLN A 288 10.57 0.61 -4.89
CA GLN A 288 10.56 -0.70 -4.22
C GLN A 288 9.19 -1.36 -4.32
N PHE A 289 9.15 -2.66 -4.59
CA PHE A 289 7.92 -3.46 -4.50
C PHE A 289 7.71 -3.94 -3.07
N VAL A 290 6.47 -3.89 -2.62
CA VAL A 290 6.05 -4.25 -1.26
C VAL A 290 4.74 -5.00 -1.27
N GLN A 291 4.54 -5.88 -0.28
CA GLN A 291 3.26 -6.51 -0.07
C GLN A 291 2.38 -5.59 0.79
N THR A 292 1.18 -5.29 0.28
CA THR A 292 0.25 -4.34 0.90
C THR A 292 -1.01 -5.08 1.34
N SER A 293 -1.47 -4.83 2.55
CA SER A 293 -2.69 -5.40 3.13
C SER A 293 -3.64 -4.27 3.51
N LEU A 294 -4.71 -4.09 2.74
CA LEU A 294 -5.75 -3.09 2.97
C LEU A 294 -6.86 -3.67 3.84
N GLN A 295 -7.15 -3.09 4.98
CA GLN A 295 -8.27 -3.49 5.83
C GLN A 295 -9.57 -2.83 5.38
N LEU A 296 -10.45 -3.63 4.78
CA LEU A 296 -11.74 -3.17 4.27
C LEU A 296 -12.81 -3.11 5.37
N ASP A 297 -12.86 -4.15 6.25
CA ASP A 297 -13.91 -4.27 7.27
C ASP A 297 -13.38 -4.98 8.52
N THR A 298 -14.20 -5.08 9.54
CA THR A 298 -13.97 -5.93 10.71
C THR A 298 -15.28 -6.63 11.04
N LEU A 299 -15.31 -7.93 10.83
CA LEU A 299 -16.42 -8.78 11.27
C LEU A 299 -16.34 -8.92 12.78
N LYS A 300 -17.26 -8.29 13.49
CA LYS A 300 -17.27 -8.28 14.96
C LYS A 300 -17.98 -9.50 15.51
N GLY A 301 -17.37 -10.12 16.54
CA GLY A 301 -18.00 -11.21 17.29
C GLY A 301 -18.38 -12.41 16.41
N VAL A 302 -17.55 -12.75 15.41
CA VAL A 302 -17.84 -13.89 14.53
C VAL A 302 -17.19 -15.16 15.02
N THR A 303 -17.90 -16.26 14.86
CA THR A 303 -17.37 -17.60 15.18
C THR A 303 -16.30 -18.00 14.17
N THR A 304 -15.14 -18.43 14.67
CA THR A 304 -14.00 -18.84 13.85
C THR A 304 -13.61 -20.28 14.10
N MET A 305 -13.19 -20.98 13.04
CA MET A 305 -12.72 -22.36 13.12
C MET A 305 -11.52 -22.57 12.18
N PRO A 306 -10.73 -23.65 12.37
CA PRO A 306 -9.73 -24.06 11.38
C PRO A 306 -10.37 -24.39 10.04
N SER A 307 -9.77 -23.90 8.94
CA SER A 307 -10.27 -24.16 7.57
C SER A 307 -10.28 -25.64 7.22
N ALA A 308 -9.34 -26.39 7.81
CA ALA A 308 -9.27 -27.83 7.67
C ALA A 308 -10.51 -28.59 8.18
N ALA A 309 -11.35 -28.01 9.05
CA ALA A 309 -12.57 -28.65 9.52
C ALA A 309 -13.73 -28.59 8.52
N LEU A 310 -13.69 -27.72 7.52
CA LEU A 310 -14.72 -27.58 6.50
C LEU A 310 -14.79 -28.83 5.61
N VAL A 311 -16.02 -29.27 5.31
CA VAL A 311 -16.31 -30.28 4.32
C VAL A 311 -17.21 -29.67 3.24
N THR A 312 -16.86 -29.90 1.98
CA THR A 312 -17.66 -29.43 0.84
C THR A 312 -18.10 -30.62 0.02
N ASN A 313 -19.40 -30.70 -0.29
CA ASN A 313 -19.97 -31.69 -1.19
C ASN A 313 -20.97 -31.01 -2.16
N ILE A 314 -21.65 -31.81 -2.97
CA ILE A 314 -22.63 -31.35 -3.92
C ILE A 314 -23.83 -30.60 -3.28
N ASN A 315 -24.12 -30.87 -2.02
CA ASN A 315 -25.22 -30.26 -1.25
C ASN A 315 -24.79 -28.98 -0.50
N GLY A 316 -23.51 -28.58 -0.59
CA GLY A 316 -23.01 -27.36 0.03
C GLY A 316 -21.85 -27.56 1.00
N LYS A 317 -21.64 -26.55 1.82
CA LYS A 317 -20.56 -26.50 2.84
C LYS A 317 -21.12 -26.85 4.21
N PHE A 318 -20.47 -27.77 4.92
CA PHE A 318 -20.88 -28.20 6.24
C PHE A 318 -19.67 -28.58 7.10
N VAL A 319 -19.90 -28.77 8.37
CA VAL A 319 -18.95 -29.30 9.35
C VAL A 319 -19.56 -30.42 10.13
N TYR A 320 -18.71 -31.27 10.71
CA TYR A 320 -19.16 -32.21 11.73
C TYR A 320 -18.93 -31.60 13.09
N VAL A 321 -19.97 -31.56 13.92
CA VAL A 321 -19.89 -31.14 15.33
C VAL A 321 -20.12 -32.36 16.24
N LEU A 322 -19.53 -32.29 17.43
CA LEU A 322 -19.74 -33.30 18.46
C LEU A 322 -21.11 -33.09 19.09
N GLY A 323 -22.03 -34.05 18.92
CA GLY A 323 -23.32 -34.04 19.54
C GLY A 323 -23.37 -34.88 20.83
N GLU A 324 -24.55 -34.93 21.47
CA GLU A 324 -24.78 -35.71 22.67
C GLU A 324 -24.43 -37.20 22.46
N GLY A 325 -23.84 -37.82 23.48
CA GLY A 325 -23.41 -39.22 23.41
C GLY A 325 -22.22 -39.49 22.47
N ASN A 326 -21.39 -38.51 22.23
CA ASN A 326 -20.24 -38.59 21.34
C ASN A 326 -20.62 -39.02 19.88
N THR A 327 -21.65 -38.43 19.36
CA THR A 327 -22.12 -38.66 17.99
C THR A 327 -21.69 -37.55 17.05
N ALA A 328 -21.30 -37.87 15.79
CA ALA A 328 -21.00 -36.88 14.77
C ALA A 328 -22.30 -36.33 14.17
N GLN A 329 -22.58 -35.04 14.31
CA GLN A 329 -23.70 -34.34 13.70
C GLN A 329 -23.21 -33.46 12.58
N GLN A 330 -23.86 -33.53 11.42
CA GLN A 330 -23.58 -32.68 10.29
C GLN A 330 -24.40 -31.37 10.43
N LYS A 331 -23.70 -30.20 10.39
CA LYS A 331 -24.31 -28.89 10.39
C LYS A 331 -23.90 -28.08 9.20
N PRO A 332 -24.84 -27.49 8.45
CA PRO A 332 -24.53 -26.57 7.35
C PRO A 332 -23.91 -25.30 7.93
N VAL A 333 -22.91 -24.76 7.23
CA VAL A 333 -22.23 -23.52 7.61
C VAL A 333 -22.10 -22.60 6.41
N LYS A 334 -22.21 -21.30 6.68
CA LYS A 334 -21.94 -20.26 5.70
C LYS A 334 -20.57 -19.66 6.03
N VAL A 335 -19.63 -19.80 5.07
CA VAL A 335 -18.32 -19.18 5.19
C VAL A 335 -18.45 -17.69 4.87
N LEU A 336 -18.09 -16.83 5.83
CA LEU A 336 -18.10 -15.39 5.70
C LEU A 336 -16.78 -14.87 5.15
N TYR A 337 -15.66 -15.36 5.72
CA TYR A 337 -14.31 -14.95 5.34
C TYR A 337 -13.28 -16.00 5.74
N THR A 338 -12.23 -16.16 4.90
CA THR A 338 -11.12 -17.09 5.17
C THR A 338 -9.82 -16.28 5.30
N TYR A 339 -9.04 -16.55 6.35
CA TYR A 339 -7.79 -15.86 6.61
C TYR A 339 -6.77 -16.84 7.20
N GLY A 340 -5.60 -16.94 6.57
CA GLY A 340 -4.59 -17.94 6.93
C GLY A 340 -5.18 -19.35 6.97
N GLU A 341 -4.97 -20.06 8.08
CA GLU A 341 -5.49 -21.41 8.30
C GLU A 341 -6.88 -21.44 8.98
N ARG A 342 -7.51 -20.29 9.18
CA ARG A 342 -8.80 -20.16 9.85
C ARG A 342 -9.85 -19.55 8.93
N MET A 343 -11.11 -19.72 9.31
CA MET A 343 -12.25 -19.08 8.65
C MET A 343 -13.28 -18.59 9.64
N ALA A 344 -13.89 -17.46 9.32
CA ALA A 344 -15.09 -16.95 9.98
C ALA A 344 -16.32 -17.57 9.35
N ILE A 345 -17.22 -18.08 10.18
CA ILE A 345 -18.42 -18.80 9.75
C ILE A 345 -19.65 -18.29 10.46
N GLU A 346 -20.79 -18.58 9.86
CA GLU A 346 -22.13 -18.41 10.44
C GLU A 346 -22.85 -19.75 10.46
N GLY A 347 -23.66 -20.04 11.50
CA GLY A 347 -24.51 -21.23 11.59
C GLY A 347 -24.13 -22.20 12.73
N LEU A 348 -23.10 -21.89 13.52
CA LEU A 348 -22.73 -22.68 14.71
C LEU A 348 -22.85 -21.85 16.00
N LYS A 349 -23.11 -22.54 17.11
CA LYS A 349 -23.11 -21.95 18.46
C LYS A 349 -21.68 -21.96 19.04
N GLU A 350 -21.41 -21.04 19.94
CA GLU A 350 -20.09 -20.84 20.55
C GLU A 350 -19.59 -22.03 21.39
N ASP A 351 -20.52 -22.77 21.98
CA ASP A 351 -20.27 -23.94 22.84
C ASP A 351 -20.00 -25.24 22.07
N GLU A 352 -20.16 -25.23 20.76
CA GLU A 352 -20.00 -26.42 19.91
C GLU A 352 -18.53 -26.72 19.63
N GLN A 353 -18.21 -28.01 19.55
CA GLN A 353 -16.89 -28.51 19.17
C GLN A 353 -16.92 -29.07 17.76
N VAL A 354 -16.01 -28.60 16.92
CA VAL A 354 -15.93 -29.03 15.53
C VAL A 354 -14.88 -30.12 15.35
N ILE A 355 -15.23 -31.17 14.61
CA ILE A 355 -14.33 -32.26 14.28
C ILE A 355 -13.34 -31.80 13.21
N LEU A 356 -12.04 -31.85 13.55
CA LEU A 356 -10.95 -31.46 12.67
C LEU A 356 -10.45 -32.65 11.83
N ASP A 357 -10.02 -33.73 12.49
CA ASP A 357 -9.47 -34.91 11.84
C ASP A 357 -10.42 -36.12 11.98
N GLY A 358 -10.25 -37.10 11.11
CA GLY A 358 -11.08 -38.32 11.07
C GLY A 358 -12.40 -38.18 10.33
N LYS A 359 -12.70 -37.00 9.76
CA LYS A 359 -13.97 -36.66 9.11
C LYS A 359 -14.23 -37.39 7.78
N GLN A 360 -13.20 -37.95 7.13
CA GLN A 360 -13.29 -38.55 5.80
C GLN A 360 -14.25 -39.75 5.72
N ASN A 361 -14.38 -40.50 6.83
CA ASN A 361 -15.22 -41.69 6.92
C ASN A 361 -16.47 -41.49 7.79
N LEU A 362 -16.75 -40.23 8.23
CA LEU A 362 -17.89 -39.96 9.09
C LEU A 362 -19.19 -39.93 8.29
N ARG A 363 -20.22 -40.51 8.88
CA ARG A 363 -21.61 -40.34 8.46
C ARG A 363 -22.38 -39.71 9.62
N PRO A 364 -23.44 -38.92 9.35
CA PRO A 364 -24.28 -38.38 10.40
C PRO A 364 -24.78 -39.45 11.37
N GLY A 365 -24.64 -39.24 12.69
CA GLY A 365 -25.11 -40.14 13.75
C GLY A 365 -24.14 -41.24 14.16
N VAL A 366 -22.95 -41.36 13.55
CA VAL A 366 -21.92 -42.35 13.96
C VAL A 366 -21.31 -41.93 15.28
N LYS A 367 -21.12 -42.88 16.19
CA LYS A 367 -20.37 -42.70 17.45
C LYS A 367 -18.91 -42.51 17.16
N VAL A 368 -18.32 -41.51 17.79
CA VAL A 368 -16.92 -41.14 17.64
C VAL A 368 -16.17 -41.26 18.94
N ARG A 369 -14.89 -41.65 18.85
CA ARG A 369 -13.97 -41.71 19.97
C ARG A 369 -13.04 -40.47 19.88
N LEU A 370 -13.05 -39.66 20.91
CA LEU A 370 -12.17 -38.51 21.01
C LEU A 370 -10.73 -38.92 21.18
N ILE A 371 -9.86 -38.44 20.29
CA ILE A 371 -8.41 -38.50 20.48
C ILE A 371 -7.99 -37.07 20.83
N SER A 372 -7.17 -36.94 21.89
CA SER A 372 -6.59 -35.62 22.24
C SER A 372 -5.86 -35.05 21.02
N ALA A 373 -6.26 -33.89 20.59
CA ALA A 373 -5.61 -33.20 19.46
C ALA A 373 -4.14 -32.98 19.79
N LYS A 374 -3.24 -33.63 19.04
CA LYS A 374 -1.84 -33.25 19.06
C LYS A 374 -1.75 -31.85 18.48
N PRO A 375 -1.15 -30.86 19.17
CA PRO A 375 -1.03 -29.54 18.62
C PRO A 375 -0.33 -29.62 17.25
N PRO A 376 -0.70 -28.78 16.26
CA PRO A 376 -0.07 -28.78 14.95
C PRO A 376 1.42 -28.53 15.15
N VAL A 377 2.22 -29.47 14.67
CA VAL A 377 3.68 -29.36 14.65
C VAL A 377 3.99 -28.19 13.70
N ALA A 378 4.39 -27.06 14.25
CA ALA A 378 5.01 -26.01 13.48
C ALA A 378 6.19 -26.65 12.75
N LYS A 379 6.19 -26.63 11.42
CA LYS A 379 7.35 -27.01 10.61
C LYS A 379 8.49 -26.09 11.04
N ALA A 380 9.35 -26.63 11.92
CA ALA A 380 10.67 -26.07 12.14
C ALA A 380 11.42 -26.24 10.81
N GLU A 381 11.71 -25.13 10.17
CA GLU A 381 12.69 -25.06 9.09
C GLU A 381 14.02 -25.58 9.66
N ALA A 382 14.45 -26.72 9.17
CA ALA A 382 15.74 -27.31 9.52
C ALA A 382 16.83 -26.32 9.04
N ALA A 383 17.41 -25.62 10.00
CA ALA A 383 18.68 -24.93 9.82
C ALA A 383 19.75 -25.99 9.47
N ASN A 384 20.14 -26.04 8.22
CA ASN A 384 21.22 -26.82 7.71
C ASN A 384 22.55 -26.11 8.03
N ASP A 385 23.03 -26.32 9.27
CA ASP A 385 24.34 -25.86 9.72
C ASP A 385 25.39 -26.85 9.20
N LYS A 386 25.92 -26.57 8.02
CA LYS A 386 27.17 -27.20 7.54
C LYS A 386 28.26 -26.15 7.53
N ALA A 387 29.04 -26.12 8.60
CA ALA A 387 30.33 -25.46 8.65
C ALA A 387 31.27 -25.96 7.55
N PRO A 388 32.00 -25.09 6.82
CA PRO A 388 33.09 -25.53 5.96
C PRO A 388 34.34 -25.72 6.79
N ALA A 389 34.92 -26.93 6.70
CA ALA A 389 36.28 -27.21 7.13
C ALA A 389 37.30 -26.37 6.36
N LYS A 390 38.27 -25.82 7.08
CA LYS A 390 39.50 -25.25 6.51
C LYS A 390 40.44 -26.37 5.99
N PRO A 391 41.30 -26.07 5.02
CA PRO A 391 42.66 -25.66 5.32
C PRO A 391 42.98 -24.20 4.96
#